data_7e9832d23acce9e939e2133bc3812a13
#
_entry.id   7e9832d23acce9e939e2133bc3812a13
#
_cell.length_a   1.000
_cell.length_b   1.000
_cell.length_c   1.000
_cell.angle_alpha   90.00
_cell.angle_beta   90.00
_cell.angle_gamma   90.00
#
_symmetry.space_group_name_H-M   'P 1'
#
loop_
_entity.id
_entity.type
_entity.pdbx_description
1 polymer ?
#
loop_
_entity_poly.entity_id
_entity_poly.type
_entity_poly.pdbx_seq_one_letter_code
_entity_poly.pdbx_strand_id
1 'polypeptide(L)'
;MKSLKSVIQSANIILFLIFNPLIFFSQKISKEIALSYQIDGINVDRYGYIYEMSYDNLFKKNKNNQIIYSYSNKNLGKISQVDVSNPLRPLLLYRDMGVICVLDNTLSQQEKNIDLNSLSLYQTNCIANSNFDNGIWLFDVDINEIIKIDIHSNITYRSGNLAVILPDFKGPIIRMEEYNKHLFAFTKNQIFEFDQFGSLVHTIPASASMGFIYDDDSYILYDGTYFLKYFKLDFKLDTLIKNSSYLKVVGELNEAVGFYKDLTKIQFL
;
A
#
# COMPACT_ATOMS: atom_id res chain seq x y z
N MET A 1 30.25 -83.79 11.04
CA MET A 1 30.78 -82.69 11.82
C MET A 1 31.20 -81.59 10.88
N LYS A 2 30.37 -80.62 10.61
CA LYS A 2 30.71 -79.38 9.93
C LYS A 2 29.79 -78.32 10.49
N SER A 3 30.37 -77.28 11.15
CA SER A 3 29.68 -76.15 11.73
C SER A 3 29.23 -75.16 10.64
N LEU A 4 27.99 -74.90 10.65
CA LEU A 4 27.41 -73.84 9.81
C LEU A 4 27.66 -72.44 10.46
N LYS A 5 28.53 -71.66 9.86
CA LYS A 5 28.64 -70.24 10.21
C LYS A 5 27.58 -69.48 9.45
N SER A 6 26.61 -68.90 10.16
CA SER A 6 25.62 -67.97 9.62
C SER A 6 26.26 -66.62 9.38
N VAL A 7 26.26 -66.21 8.13
CA VAL A 7 26.63 -64.81 7.73
C VAL A 7 25.40 -63.94 7.97
N ILE A 8 25.46 -63.10 8.99
CA ILE A 8 24.49 -62.05 9.20
C ILE A 8 24.93 -60.89 8.31
N GLN A 9 24.25 -60.72 7.18
CA GLN A 9 24.33 -59.48 6.41
C GLN A 9 23.51 -58.41 7.13
N SER A 10 24.20 -57.44 7.74
CA SER A 10 23.61 -56.23 8.26
C SER A 10 23.21 -55.34 7.10
N ALA A 11 21.93 -55.28 6.80
CA ALA A 11 21.35 -54.32 5.91
C ALA A 11 21.30 -52.95 6.62
N ASN A 12 22.20 -52.07 6.24
CA ASN A 12 22.13 -50.63 6.63
C ASN A 12 20.93 -49.99 5.93
N ILE A 13 19.82 -49.92 6.64
CA ILE A 13 18.69 -49.09 6.24
C ILE A 13 19.08 -47.64 6.55
N ILE A 14 19.55 -46.94 5.51
CA ILE A 14 19.71 -45.47 5.58
C ILE A 14 18.30 -44.89 5.52
N LEU A 15 17.78 -44.55 6.69
CA LEU A 15 16.55 -43.79 6.82
C LEU A 15 16.82 -42.35 6.35
N PHE A 16 16.52 -42.04 5.10
CA PHE A 16 16.48 -40.68 4.59
C PHE A 16 15.31 -39.98 5.27
N LEU A 17 15.59 -39.34 6.41
CA LEU A 17 14.70 -38.31 6.97
C LEU A 17 14.70 -37.15 5.97
N ILE A 18 13.68 -37.14 5.12
CA ILE A 18 13.33 -35.97 4.32
C ILE A 18 12.90 -34.90 5.34
N PHE A 19 13.84 -34.07 5.74
CA PHE A 19 13.54 -32.83 6.41
C PHE A 19 12.80 -31.97 5.38
N ASN A 20 11.48 -32.08 5.33
CA ASN A 20 10.66 -31.02 4.82
C ASN A 20 10.89 -29.85 5.80
N PRO A 21 11.43 -28.71 5.35
CA PRO A 21 11.32 -27.52 6.12
C PRO A 21 9.82 -27.15 6.09
N LEU A 22 9.08 -27.69 7.05
CA LEU A 22 7.86 -27.04 7.50
C LEU A 22 8.30 -25.62 7.85
N ILE A 23 8.09 -24.71 6.94
CA ILE A 23 8.12 -23.30 7.22
C ILE A 23 7.06 -23.13 8.30
N PHE A 24 7.50 -23.19 9.55
CA PHE A 24 6.73 -22.66 10.64
C PHE A 24 6.52 -21.18 10.30
N PHE A 25 5.42 -20.85 9.63
CA PHE A 25 4.80 -19.59 9.83
C PHE A 25 4.54 -19.54 11.34
N SER A 26 5.49 -18.96 12.05
CA SER A 26 5.25 -18.55 13.42
C SER A 26 3.92 -17.82 13.36
N GLN A 27 2.90 -18.40 13.98
CA GLN A 27 1.64 -17.71 14.19
C GLN A 27 1.97 -16.54 15.13
N LYS A 28 2.41 -15.43 14.54
CA LYS A 28 2.42 -14.15 15.22
C LYS A 28 0.97 -14.00 15.70
N ILE A 29 0.75 -13.98 17.01
CA ILE A 29 -0.60 -13.83 17.58
C ILE A 29 -1.15 -12.55 16.98
N SER A 30 -2.04 -12.69 16.02
CA SER A 30 -2.63 -11.58 15.30
C SER A 30 -3.53 -10.84 16.27
N LYS A 31 -3.13 -9.62 16.65
CA LYS A 31 -3.93 -8.78 17.54
C LYS A 31 -5.10 -8.21 16.74
N GLU A 32 -6.32 -8.63 17.08
CA GLU A 32 -7.53 -7.99 16.58
C GLU A 32 -7.91 -6.80 17.45
N ILE A 33 -8.30 -5.70 16.81
CA ILE A 33 -8.76 -4.49 17.47
C ILE A 33 -10.15 -4.18 16.96
N ALA A 34 -11.15 -4.13 17.85
CA ALA A 34 -12.49 -3.69 17.52
C ALA A 34 -12.53 -2.18 17.26
N LEU A 35 -13.26 -1.77 16.24
CA LEU A 35 -13.52 -0.36 15.96
C LEU A 35 -14.76 0.09 16.75
N SER A 36 -14.67 1.22 17.41
CA SER A 36 -15.75 1.77 18.24
C SER A 36 -16.71 2.68 17.48
N TYR A 37 -16.39 3.01 16.23
CA TYR A 37 -17.19 3.88 15.35
C TYR A 37 -16.91 3.53 13.87
N GLN A 38 -17.81 3.97 13.02
CA GLN A 38 -17.64 3.79 11.58
C GLN A 38 -16.50 4.66 11.06
N ILE A 39 -15.58 4.06 10.28
CA ILE A 39 -14.48 4.74 9.62
C ILE A 39 -14.66 4.69 8.11
N ASP A 40 -14.21 5.74 7.41
CA ASP A 40 -14.22 5.82 5.95
C ASP A 40 -12.97 5.21 5.33
N GLY A 41 -11.88 5.13 6.10
CA GLY A 41 -10.63 4.55 5.64
C GLY A 41 -9.60 4.40 6.73
N ILE A 42 -8.58 3.60 6.43
CA ILE A 42 -7.47 3.31 7.31
C ILE A 42 -6.16 3.29 6.54
N ASN A 43 -5.10 3.80 7.15
CA ASN A 43 -3.72 3.64 6.69
C ASN A 43 -2.82 3.32 7.88
N VAL A 44 -1.65 2.76 7.60
CA VAL A 44 -0.63 2.46 8.62
C VAL A 44 0.70 2.96 8.11
N ASP A 45 1.45 3.63 8.96
CA ASP A 45 2.80 4.07 8.62
C ASP A 45 3.84 2.98 8.94
N ARG A 46 5.08 3.16 8.48
CA ARG A 46 6.19 2.22 8.70
C ARG A 46 6.58 2.01 10.16
N TYR A 47 6.09 2.83 11.10
CA TYR A 47 6.30 2.67 12.53
C TYR A 47 5.14 1.92 13.20
N GLY A 48 4.10 1.54 12.43
CA GLY A 48 2.92 0.84 12.90
C GLY A 48 1.90 1.73 13.59
N TYR A 49 1.96 3.07 13.40
CA TYR A 49 0.87 3.94 13.80
C TYR A 49 -0.29 3.82 12.82
N ILE A 50 -1.49 3.75 13.36
CA ILE A 50 -2.72 3.59 12.60
C ILE A 50 -3.36 4.96 12.42
N TYR A 51 -3.74 5.27 11.18
CA TYR A 51 -4.44 6.49 10.81
C TYR A 51 -5.84 6.15 10.35
N GLU A 52 -6.84 6.53 11.13
CA GLU A 52 -8.26 6.31 10.84
C GLU A 52 -8.92 7.59 10.38
N MET A 53 -9.61 7.51 9.24
CA MET A 53 -10.42 8.60 8.68
C MET A 53 -11.88 8.40 9.05
N SER A 54 -12.54 9.45 9.50
CA SER A 54 -13.99 9.48 9.70
C SER A 54 -14.52 10.85 9.31
N TYR A 55 -15.09 10.94 8.12
CA TYR A 55 -15.57 12.16 7.48
C TYR A 55 -14.47 13.23 7.38
N ASP A 56 -14.50 14.28 8.19
CA ASP A 56 -13.53 15.38 8.25
C ASP A 56 -12.43 15.18 9.31
N ASN A 57 -12.47 14.05 10.03
CA ASN A 57 -11.54 13.75 11.11
C ASN A 57 -10.49 12.75 10.68
N LEU A 58 -9.25 12.99 11.09
CA LEU A 58 -8.14 12.04 11.03
C LEU A 58 -7.64 11.78 12.44
N PHE A 59 -7.58 10.52 12.84
CA PHE A 59 -7.06 10.09 14.14
C PHE A 59 -5.79 9.28 13.93
N LYS A 60 -4.70 9.67 14.59
CA LYS A 60 -3.48 8.87 14.68
C LYS A 60 -3.48 8.09 15.98
N LYS A 61 -3.35 6.77 15.88
CA LYS A 61 -3.38 5.84 17.01
C LYS A 61 -2.09 5.06 17.14
N ASN A 62 -1.74 4.71 18.36
CA ASN A 62 -0.65 3.78 18.63
C ASN A 62 -1.11 2.31 18.48
N LYS A 63 -0.17 1.36 18.58
CA LYS A 63 -0.44 -0.10 18.53
C LYS A 63 -1.37 -0.61 19.64
N ASN A 64 -1.66 0.21 20.64
CA ASN A 64 -2.64 -0.09 21.70
C ASN A 64 -4.03 0.50 21.43
N ASN A 65 -4.27 1.00 20.18
CA ASN A 65 -5.52 1.64 19.77
C ASN A 65 -5.85 2.94 20.53
N GLN A 66 -4.86 3.57 21.16
CA GLN A 66 -5.04 4.85 21.83
C GLN A 66 -4.80 5.99 20.84
N ILE A 67 -5.73 6.94 20.77
CA ILE A 67 -5.57 8.17 19.99
C ILE A 67 -4.44 8.98 20.62
N ILE A 68 -3.41 9.30 19.83
CA ILE A 68 -2.28 10.14 20.25
C ILE A 68 -2.35 11.54 19.65
N TYR A 69 -2.90 11.66 18.44
CA TYR A 69 -3.12 12.94 17.76
C TYR A 69 -4.41 12.88 16.95
N SER A 70 -5.00 14.03 16.69
CA SER A 70 -6.16 14.17 15.82
C SER A 70 -6.10 15.47 15.03
N TYR A 71 -6.69 15.45 13.85
CA TYR A 71 -6.86 16.61 12.99
C TYR A 71 -8.28 16.65 12.44
N SER A 72 -8.84 17.85 12.31
CA SER A 72 -10.14 18.07 11.66
C SER A 72 -10.18 19.44 11.03
N ASN A 73 -10.77 19.53 9.83
CA ASN A 73 -11.03 20.80 9.18
C ASN A 73 -12.42 20.79 8.52
N LYS A 74 -13.42 21.24 9.28
CA LYS A 74 -14.82 21.25 8.84
C LYS A 74 -15.06 22.10 7.59
N ASN A 75 -14.23 23.12 7.35
CA ASN A 75 -14.37 23.99 6.19
C ASN A 75 -13.98 23.28 4.87
N LEU A 76 -13.16 22.25 4.94
CA LEU A 76 -12.75 21.46 3.77
C LEU A 76 -13.64 20.24 3.52
N GLY A 77 -14.51 19.89 4.47
CA GLY A 77 -15.42 18.77 4.35
C GLY A 77 -14.75 17.41 4.49
N LYS A 78 -15.20 16.43 3.70
CA LYS A 78 -14.75 15.04 3.81
C LYS A 78 -13.31 14.84 3.32
N ILE A 79 -12.50 14.17 4.13
CA ILE A 79 -11.18 13.67 3.71
C ILE A 79 -11.39 12.53 2.70
N SER A 80 -10.87 12.70 1.48
CA SER A 80 -11.03 11.70 0.42
C SER A 80 -9.90 10.68 0.40
N GLN A 81 -8.69 11.10 0.77
CA GLN A 81 -7.52 10.23 0.86
C GLN A 81 -6.53 10.77 1.90
N VAL A 82 -5.82 9.84 2.54
CA VAL A 82 -4.64 10.14 3.36
C VAL A 82 -3.48 9.31 2.85
N ASP A 83 -2.32 9.93 2.68
CA ASP A 83 -1.05 9.26 2.45
C ASP A 83 -0.12 9.49 3.64
N VAL A 84 0.33 8.41 4.27
CA VAL A 84 1.24 8.37 5.42
C VAL A 84 2.53 7.62 5.11
N SER A 85 2.84 7.40 3.84
CA SER A 85 4.11 6.78 3.40
C SER A 85 5.33 7.56 3.91
N ASN A 86 5.17 8.88 4.11
CA ASN A 86 6.07 9.70 4.91
C ASN A 86 5.39 10.09 6.24
N PRO A 87 5.70 9.40 7.36
CA PRO A 87 5.10 9.69 8.67
C PRO A 87 5.40 11.08 9.22
N LEU A 88 6.44 11.75 8.72
CA LEU A 88 6.79 13.12 9.09
C LEU A 88 6.02 14.17 8.28
N ARG A 89 5.35 13.74 7.21
CA ARG A 89 4.64 14.60 6.27
C ARG A 89 3.38 13.92 5.74
N PRO A 90 2.39 13.59 6.58
CA PRO A 90 1.11 13.09 6.10
C PRO A 90 0.43 14.07 5.14
N LEU A 91 -0.11 13.56 4.04
CA LEU A 91 -0.88 14.31 3.06
C LEU A 91 -2.36 13.95 3.15
N LEU A 92 -3.23 14.96 3.11
CA LEU A 92 -4.67 14.79 3.04
C LEU A 92 -5.19 15.39 1.74
N LEU A 93 -5.96 14.61 0.98
CA LEU A 93 -6.70 15.10 -0.18
C LEU A 93 -8.16 15.36 0.20
N TYR A 94 -8.62 16.55 -0.06
CA TYR A 94 -10.02 16.97 -0.05
C TYR A 94 -10.48 17.14 -1.49
N ARG A 95 -10.89 16.02 -2.12
CA ARG A 95 -11.19 15.98 -3.57
C ARG A 95 -12.27 16.97 -3.96
N ASP A 96 -13.36 17.02 -3.19
CA ASP A 96 -14.51 17.89 -3.51
C ASP A 96 -14.16 19.37 -3.49
N MET A 97 -13.13 19.75 -2.73
CA MET A 97 -12.63 21.13 -2.64
C MET A 97 -11.43 21.38 -3.57
N GLY A 98 -10.83 20.33 -4.15
CA GLY A 98 -9.61 20.44 -4.92
C GLY A 98 -8.43 20.92 -4.07
N VAL A 99 -8.29 20.42 -2.83
CA VAL A 99 -7.31 20.90 -1.86
C VAL A 99 -6.47 19.76 -1.32
N ILE A 100 -5.16 20.00 -1.20
CA ILE A 100 -4.25 19.16 -0.42
C ILE A 100 -3.81 19.89 0.84
N CYS A 101 -3.90 19.21 1.97
CA CYS A 101 -3.38 19.67 3.25
C CYS A 101 -2.13 18.86 3.61
N VAL A 102 -1.07 19.55 4.03
CA VAL A 102 0.20 18.94 4.48
C VAL A 102 0.27 19.07 5.99
N LEU A 103 0.41 17.93 6.68
CA LEU A 103 0.54 17.88 8.13
C LEU A 103 1.96 17.46 8.55
N ASP A 104 2.26 17.62 9.83
CA ASP A 104 3.43 17.02 10.46
C ASP A 104 3.09 15.70 11.17
N ASN A 105 4.08 15.13 11.83
CA ASN A 105 3.92 13.87 12.57
C ASN A 105 2.99 13.96 13.78
N THR A 106 2.65 15.17 14.24
CA THR A 106 1.68 15.44 15.32
C THR A 106 0.30 15.82 14.79
N LEU A 107 0.09 15.69 13.47
CA LEU A 107 -1.08 16.10 12.74
C LEU A 107 -1.37 17.62 12.81
N SER A 108 -0.33 18.44 13.03
CA SER A 108 -0.45 19.90 12.92
C SER A 108 -0.24 20.31 11.47
N GLN A 109 -1.05 21.25 10.98
CA GLN A 109 -0.90 21.78 9.62
C GLN A 109 0.41 22.56 9.51
N GLN A 110 1.23 22.23 8.49
CA GLN A 110 2.56 22.81 8.32
C GLN A 110 2.55 24.08 7.47
N GLU A 111 1.81 24.07 6.38
CA GLU A 111 1.84 25.11 5.37
C GLU A 111 0.43 25.53 4.96
N LYS A 112 0.33 26.51 4.06
CA LYS A 112 -0.94 26.79 3.41
C LYS A 112 -1.39 25.58 2.61
N ASN A 113 -2.69 25.38 2.57
CA ASN A 113 -3.29 24.37 1.70
C ASN A 113 -2.87 24.60 0.25
N ILE A 114 -2.60 23.53 -0.46
CA ILE A 114 -2.35 23.55 -1.90
C ILE A 114 -3.71 23.53 -2.59
N ASP A 115 -4.01 24.60 -3.33
CA ASP A 115 -5.22 24.72 -4.14
C ASP A 115 -4.96 24.16 -5.54
N LEU A 116 -5.49 22.97 -5.82
CA LEU A 116 -5.35 22.29 -7.10
C LEU A 116 -6.09 23.01 -8.24
N ASN A 117 -7.17 23.70 -7.91
CA ASN A 117 -7.91 24.49 -8.91
C ASN A 117 -7.05 25.61 -9.49
N SER A 118 -6.17 26.21 -8.66
CA SER A 118 -5.21 27.24 -9.13
C SER A 118 -4.19 26.67 -10.11
N LEU A 119 -3.96 25.35 -10.10
CA LEU A 119 -3.09 24.63 -11.03
C LEU A 119 -3.84 24.07 -12.24
N SER A 120 -5.14 24.37 -12.38
CA SER A 120 -6.04 23.81 -13.39
C SER A 120 -6.18 22.28 -13.31
N LEU A 121 -6.10 21.74 -12.09
CA LEU A 121 -6.28 20.31 -11.78
C LEU A 121 -7.60 20.13 -11.03
N TYR A 122 -8.68 19.93 -11.79
CA TYR A 122 -10.04 20.00 -11.23
C TYR A 122 -10.57 18.65 -10.76
N GLN A 123 -9.98 17.55 -11.26
CA GLN A 123 -10.46 16.19 -10.97
C GLN A 123 -9.32 15.29 -10.48
N THR A 124 -8.52 15.80 -9.56
CA THR A 124 -7.46 15.00 -8.93
C THR A 124 -8.07 13.86 -8.14
N ASN A 125 -7.81 12.63 -8.58
CA ASN A 125 -8.41 11.43 -8.00
C ASN A 125 -7.60 10.83 -6.87
N CYS A 126 -6.27 10.84 -6.96
CA CYS A 126 -5.39 10.34 -5.92
C CYS A 126 -4.06 11.09 -5.86
N ILE A 127 -3.42 10.98 -4.73
CA ILE A 127 -2.13 11.60 -4.42
C ILE A 127 -1.16 10.57 -3.83
N ALA A 128 0.15 10.86 -3.92
CA ALA A 128 1.18 10.15 -3.17
C ALA A 128 2.32 11.09 -2.79
N ASN A 129 2.92 10.88 -1.60
CA ASN A 129 4.17 11.53 -1.24
C ASN A 129 5.28 11.12 -2.22
N SER A 130 6.11 12.08 -2.63
CA SER A 130 7.43 11.75 -3.15
C SER A 130 8.43 11.81 -2.02
N ASN A 131 8.88 10.64 -1.57
CA ASN A 131 9.86 10.52 -0.49
C ASN A 131 11.28 10.86 -0.95
N PHE A 132 11.48 11.02 -2.24
CA PHE A 132 12.78 11.33 -2.82
C PHE A 132 13.13 12.84 -2.75
N ASP A 133 12.15 13.70 -3.03
CA ASP A 133 12.37 15.16 -3.16
C ASP A 133 11.32 16.02 -2.45
N ASN A 134 10.52 15.40 -1.57
CA ASN A 134 9.39 16.04 -0.88
C ASN A 134 8.31 16.61 -1.82
N GLY A 135 8.27 16.21 -3.07
CA GLY A 135 7.19 16.53 -3.99
C GLY A 135 5.89 15.77 -3.66
N ILE A 136 4.88 16.02 -4.45
CA ILE A 136 3.60 15.31 -4.38
C ILE A 136 3.23 14.83 -5.78
N TRP A 137 3.01 13.54 -5.92
CA TRP A 137 2.44 12.94 -7.11
C TRP A 137 0.93 13.08 -7.08
N LEU A 138 0.35 13.40 -8.22
CA LEU A 138 -1.07 13.62 -8.44
C LEU A 138 -1.51 12.84 -9.67
N PHE A 139 -2.73 12.32 -9.67
CA PHE A 139 -3.38 11.85 -10.89
C PHE A 139 -4.69 12.61 -11.08
N ASP A 140 -4.79 13.31 -12.20
CA ASP A 140 -6.01 14.02 -12.60
C ASP A 140 -6.73 13.25 -13.69
N VAL A 141 -8.02 12.95 -13.43
CA VAL A 141 -8.83 12.08 -14.30
C VAL A 141 -9.28 12.81 -15.57
N ASP A 142 -9.53 14.11 -15.51
CA ASP A 142 -10.02 14.86 -16.67
C ASP A 142 -9.01 14.89 -17.81
N ILE A 143 -7.75 15.13 -17.47
CA ILE A 143 -6.65 15.16 -18.43
C ILE A 143 -5.96 13.81 -18.56
N ASN A 144 -6.26 12.87 -17.64
CA ASN A 144 -5.70 11.52 -17.58
C ASN A 144 -4.17 11.50 -17.49
N GLU A 145 -3.62 12.36 -16.62
CA GLU A 145 -2.17 12.54 -16.44
C GLU A 145 -1.72 12.28 -15.01
N ILE A 146 -0.51 11.71 -14.89
CA ILE A 146 0.28 11.78 -13.67
C ILE A 146 1.07 13.08 -13.68
N ILE A 147 0.97 13.83 -12.59
CA ILE A 147 1.62 15.13 -12.42
C ILE A 147 2.44 15.08 -11.13
N LYS A 148 3.56 15.77 -11.10
CA LYS A 148 4.32 16.00 -9.87
C LYS A 148 4.39 17.49 -9.59
N ILE A 149 4.16 17.87 -8.35
CA ILE A 149 4.38 19.23 -7.87
C ILE A 149 5.44 19.24 -6.78
N ASP A 150 6.15 20.37 -6.65
CA ASP A 150 7.07 20.61 -5.54
C ASP A 150 6.33 21.15 -4.29
N ILE A 151 7.08 21.44 -3.23
CA ILE A 151 6.55 22.01 -1.98
C ILE A 151 5.96 23.42 -2.17
N HIS A 152 6.30 24.12 -3.26
CA HIS A 152 5.80 25.45 -3.59
C HIS A 152 4.63 25.41 -4.57
N SER A 153 4.09 24.21 -4.83
CA SER A 153 3.02 23.98 -5.81
C SER A 153 3.41 24.22 -7.27
N ASN A 154 4.71 24.27 -7.60
CA ASN A 154 5.13 24.32 -8.99
C ASN A 154 5.05 22.93 -9.61
N ILE A 155 4.51 22.84 -10.82
CA ILE A 155 4.48 21.58 -11.57
C ILE A 155 5.90 21.29 -12.06
N THR A 156 6.47 20.17 -11.61
CA THR A 156 7.84 19.73 -11.95
C THR A 156 7.85 18.62 -12.99
N TYR A 157 6.72 17.90 -13.14
CA TYR A 157 6.59 16.81 -14.10
C TYR A 157 5.14 16.67 -14.59
N ARG A 158 4.97 16.27 -15.85
CA ARG A 158 3.72 15.81 -16.46
C ARG A 158 3.99 14.57 -17.33
N SER A 159 3.20 13.53 -17.17
CA SER A 159 3.32 12.32 -17.99
C SER A 159 2.80 12.52 -19.41
N GLY A 160 1.95 13.50 -19.66
CA GLY A 160 1.04 13.49 -20.77
C GLY A 160 -0.11 12.51 -20.56
N ASN A 161 -1.06 12.48 -21.50
CA ASN A 161 -2.24 11.62 -21.40
C ASN A 161 -1.87 10.14 -21.46
N LEU A 162 -2.07 9.42 -20.35
CA LEU A 162 -1.67 8.03 -20.20
C LEU A 162 -2.37 7.09 -21.18
N ALA A 163 -3.62 7.37 -21.57
CA ALA A 163 -4.32 6.56 -22.56
C ALA A 163 -3.73 6.68 -23.97
N VAL A 164 -2.94 7.73 -24.24
CA VAL A 164 -2.23 7.92 -25.50
C VAL A 164 -0.85 7.28 -25.47
N ILE A 165 -0.13 7.44 -24.35
CA ILE A 165 1.28 7.00 -24.25
C ILE A 165 1.43 5.54 -23.80
N LEU A 166 0.42 4.96 -23.15
CA LEU A 166 0.42 3.58 -22.69
C LEU A 166 -0.68 2.79 -23.41
N PRO A 167 -0.37 2.01 -24.46
CA PRO A 167 -1.39 1.32 -25.29
C PRO A 167 -2.33 0.40 -24.51
N ASP A 168 -1.83 -0.19 -23.41
CA ASP A 168 -2.59 -1.12 -22.57
C ASP A 168 -3.23 -0.44 -21.33
N PHE A 169 -3.17 0.89 -21.25
CA PHE A 169 -3.74 1.63 -20.15
C PHE A 169 -5.26 1.52 -20.14
N LYS A 170 -5.79 0.89 -19.09
CA LYS A 170 -7.21 0.77 -18.82
C LYS A 170 -7.49 1.43 -17.47
N GLY A 171 -7.49 2.76 -17.51
CA GLY A 171 -7.62 3.61 -16.33
C GLY A 171 -9.00 3.66 -15.73
N PRO A 172 -9.29 4.49 -14.73
CA PRO A 172 -8.38 5.47 -14.14
C PRO A 172 -7.38 4.85 -13.15
N ILE A 173 -6.35 5.61 -12.81
CA ILE A 173 -5.53 5.33 -11.63
C ILE A 173 -6.38 5.63 -10.39
N ILE A 174 -6.46 4.67 -9.49
CA ILE A 174 -7.29 4.74 -8.28
C ILE A 174 -6.47 4.93 -7.00
N ARG A 175 -5.19 4.62 -7.06
CA ARG A 175 -4.22 4.77 -5.98
C ARG A 175 -2.83 4.94 -6.55
N MET A 176 -1.97 5.66 -5.84
CA MET A 176 -0.53 5.74 -6.12
C MET A 176 0.25 5.57 -4.82
N GLU A 177 1.45 5.02 -4.92
CA GLU A 177 2.42 4.93 -3.84
C GLU A 177 3.83 5.08 -4.41
N GLU A 178 4.72 5.79 -3.70
CA GLU A 178 6.13 5.83 -4.05
C GLU A 178 6.94 4.99 -3.05
N TYR A 179 7.76 4.09 -3.58
CA TYR A 179 8.69 3.28 -2.80
C TYR A 179 10.02 3.12 -3.55
N ASN A 180 11.13 3.28 -2.85
CA ASN A 180 12.49 3.16 -3.42
C ASN A 180 12.69 3.96 -4.72
N LYS A 181 12.17 5.19 -4.80
CA LYS A 181 12.21 6.08 -5.97
C LYS A 181 11.41 5.58 -7.18
N HIS A 182 10.54 4.61 -7.00
CA HIS A 182 9.61 4.14 -8.01
C HIS A 182 8.19 4.53 -7.61
N LEU A 183 7.44 5.08 -8.56
CA LEU A 183 6.03 5.37 -8.41
C LEU A 183 5.21 4.20 -8.92
N PHE A 184 4.40 3.62 -8.06
CA PHE A 184 3.42 2.60 -8.40
C PHE A 184 2.05 3.22 -8.56
N ALA A 185 1.47 3.08 -9.75
CA ALA A 185 0.15 3.59 -10.09
C ALA A 185 -0.81 2.43 -10.34
N PHE A 186 -1.84 2.33 -9.51
CA PHE A 186 -2.77 1.20 -9.47
C PHE A 186 -4.04 1.54 -10.21
N THR A 187 -4.38 0.71 -11.20
CA THR A 187 -5.71 0.66 -11.79
C THR A 187 -6.48 -0.53 -11.23
N LYS A 188 -7.69 -0.76 -11.73
CA LYS A 188 -8.48 -1.93 -11.32
C LYS A 188 -7.81 -3.27 -11.62
N ASN A 189 -7.01 -3.35 -12.70
CA ASN A 189 -6.50 -4.62 -13.22
C ASN A 189 -4.98 -4.66 -13.41
N GLN A 190 -4.29 -3.54 -13.27
CA GLN A 190 -2.87 -3.41 -13.57
C GLN A 190 -2.20 -2.47 -12.57
N ILE A 191 -0.90 -2.66 -12.40
CA ILE A 191 -0.03 -1.74 -11.68
C ILE A 191 1.03 -1.28 -12.68
N PHE A 192 1.17 0.02 -12.82
CA PHE A 192 2.26 0.64 -13.61
C PHE A 192 3.35 1.09 -12.64
N GLU A 193 4.56 0.68 -12.91
CA GLU A 193 5.76 1.07 -12.18
C GLU A 193 6.53 2.09 -13.00
N PHE A 194 6.69 3.30 -12.48
CA PHE A 194 7.48 4.38 -13.08
C PHE A 194 8.73 4.62 -12.24
N ASP A 195 9.82 5.05 -12.87
CA ASP A 195 11.01 5.50 -12.17
C ASP A 195 10.81 6.89 -11.56
N GLN A 196 11.84 7.39 -10.87
CA GLN A 196 11.82 8.71 -10.23
C GLN A 196 11.64 9.88 -11.21
N PHE A 197 11.85 9.64 -12.50
CA PHE A 197 11.70 10.64 -13.58
C PHE A 197 10.37 10.52 -14.31
N GLY A 198 9.54 9.55 -13.93
CA GLY A 198 8.23 9.28 -14.53
C GLY A 198 8.27 8.43 -15.79
N SER A 199 9.41 7.77 -16.10
CA SER A 199 9.48 6.80 -17.20
C SER A 199 8.89 5.47 -16.79
N LEU A 200 8.05 4.86 -17.64
CA LEU A 200 7.51 3.52 -17.37
C LEU A 200 8.62 2.49 -17.35
N VAL A 201 8.77 1.80 -16.22
CA VAL A 201 9.73 0.71 -16.02
C VAL A 201 9.09 -0.63 -16.33
N HIS A 202 7.90 -0.86 -15.77
CA HIS A 202 7.23 -2.14 -15.86
C HIS A 202 5.72 -2.03 -15.70
N THR A 203 4.99 -3.03 -16.19
CA THR A 203 3.55 -3.20 -15.98
C THR A 203 3.29 -4.58 -15.38
N ILE A 204 2.67 -4.59 -14.20
CA ILE A 204 2.28 -5.82 -13.50
C ILE A 204 0.81 -6.11 -13.84
N PRO A 205 0.48 -7.24 -14.48
CA PRO A 205 -0.89 -7.57 -14.88
C PRO A 205 -1.68 -8.16 -13.72
N ALA A 206 -1.80 -7.42 -12.63
CA ALA A 206 -2.51 -7.86 -11.43
C ALA A 206 -3.26 -6.70 -10.76
N SER A 207 -4.38 -7.02 -10.13
CA SER A 207 -5.07 -6.11 -9.24
C SER A 207 -4.40 -6.11 -7.86
N ALA A 208 -4.08 -4.92 -7.35
CA ALA A 208 -3.60 -4.75 -5.98
C ALA A 208 -4.15 -3.46 -5.35
N SER A 209 -5.30 -3.01 -5.82
CA SER A 209 -5.93 -1.80 -5.29
C SER A 209 -6.32 -1.91 -3.81
N MET A 210 -6.51 -3.14 -3.32
CA MET A 210 -6.89 -3.44 -1.94
C MET A 210 -5.70 -3.70 -1.02
N GLY A 211 -4.49 -3.91 -1.56
CA GLY A 211 -3.29 -4.09 -0.75
C GLY A 211 -2.04 -4.31 -1.57
N PHE A 212 -0.96 -3.65 -1.15
CA PHE A 212 0.35 -3.76 -1.78
C PHE A 212 1.41 -3.66 -0.68
N ILE A 213 2.26 -4.66 -0.58
CA ILE A 213 3.30 -4.75 0.43
C ILE A 213 4.62 -5.03 -0.28
N TYR A 214 5.62 -4.24 0.04
CA TYR A 214 6.97 -4.38 -0.51
C TYR A 214 7.75 -5.43 0.25
N ASP A 215 8.50 -6.21 -0.49
CA ASP A 215 9.52 -7.14 -0.02
C ASP A 215 10.78 -6.97 -0.91
N ASP A 216 11.95 -7.36 -0.44
CA ASP A 216 13.22 -7.08 -1.14
C ASP A 216 13.21 -7.61 -2.59
N ASP A 217 12.77 -8.85 -2.77
CA ASP A 217 12.78 -9.55 -4.06
C ASP A 217 11.40 -9.68 -4.71
N SER A 218 10.34 -9.15 -4.08
CA SER A 218 8.96 -9.39 -4.51
C SER A 218 8.00 -8.31 -4.07
N TYR A 219 6.76 -8.40 -4.57
CA TYR A 219 5.62 -7.63 -4.08
C TYR A 219 4.53 -8.60 -3.61
N ILE A 220 3.95 -8.35 -2.46
CA ILE A 220 2.75 -9.06 -2.00
C ILE A 220 1.55 -8.20 -2.32
N LEU A 221 0.64 -8.74 -3.13
CA LEU A 221 -0.52 -8.07 -3.67
C LEU A 221 -1.77 -8.62 -2.99
N TYR A 222 -2.75 -7.77 -2.72
CA TYR A 222 -4.07 -8.21 -2.27
C TYR A 222 -5.15 -7.64 -3.19
N ASP A 223 -5.89 -8.51 -3.86
CA ASP A 223 -6.93 -8.15 -4.83
C ASP A 223 -8.35 -8.09 -4.23
N GLY A 224 -8.48 -8.32 -2.92
CA GLY A 224 -9.76 -8.42 -2.21
C GLY A 224 -10.23 -9.86 -2.00
N THR A 225 -9.52 -10.85 -2.53
CA THR A 225 -9.83 -12.27 -2.42
C THR A 225 -8.59 -13.12 -2.19
N TYR A 226 -7.52 -12.83 -2.89
CA TYR A 226 -6.27 -13.59 -2.84
C TYR A 226 -5.11 -12.68 -2.43
N PHE A 227 -4.21 -13.24 -1.64
CA PHE A 227 -2.85 -12.74 -1.53
C PHE A 227 -2.02 -13.39 -2.63
N LEU A 228 -1.36 -12.56 -3.43
CA LEU A 228 -0.51 -12.95 -4.55
C LEU A 228 0.92 -12.50 -4.26
N LYS A 229 1.91 -13.23 -4.73
CA LYS A 229 3.31 -12.82 -4.69
C LYS A 229 3.82 -12.63 -6.11
N TYR A 230 4.31 -11.45 -6.39
CA TYR A 230 4.93 -11.11 -7.66
C TYR A 230 6.44 -11.04 -7.49
N PHE A 231 7.16 -11.90 -8.20
CA PHE A 231 8.62 -11.96 -8.17
C PHE A 231 9.20 -11.01 -9.22
N LYS A 232 10.08 -10.08 -8.76
CA LYS A 232 10.63 -9.00 -9.59
C LYS A 232 11.59 -9.51 -10.66
N LEU A 233 12.33 -10.59 -10.39
CA LEU A 233 13.39 -11.08 -11.27
C LEU A 233 12.87 -11.86 -12.48
N ASP A 234 11.85 -12.67 -12.29
CA ASP A 234 11.30 -13.58 -13.32
C ASP A 234 9.88 -13.19 -13.75
N PHE A 235 9.36 -12.09 -13.21
CA PHE A 235 8.03 -11.54 -13.52
C PHE A 235 6.89 -12.53 -13.26
N LYS A 236 7.11 -13.46 -12.35
CA LYS A 236 6.17 -14.54 -12.03
C LYS A 236 5.18 -14.09 -10.96
N LEU A 237 3.91 -14.43 -11.16
CA LEU A 237 2.84 -14.20 -10.22
C LEU A 237 2.35 -15.53 -9.64
N ASP A 238 2.51 -15.72 -8.34
CA ASP A 238 2.05 -16.90 -7.62
C ASP A 238 0.93 -16.56 -6.65
N THR A 239 -0.06 -17.45 -6.53
CA THR A 239 -1.10 -17.32 -5.51
C THR A 239 -0.60 -17.89 -4.19
N LEU A 240 -0.53 -17.06 -3.14
CA LEU A 240 -0.12 -17.49 -1.81
C LEU A 240 -1.25 -18.13 -1.02
N ILE A 241 -2.34 -17.38 -0.82
CA ILE A 241 -3.47 -17.80 0.01
C ILE A 241 -4.76 -17.11 -0.43
N LYS A 242 -5.86 -17.84 -0.29
CA LYS A 242 -7.20 -17.26 -0.41
C LYS A 242 -7.65 -16.72 0.93
N ASN A 243 -7.93 -15.44 1.00
CA ASN A 243 -8.54 -14.80 2.16
C ASN A 243 -9.37 -13.61 1.69
N SER A 244 -10.68 -13.73 1.75
CA SER A 244 -11.62 -12.70 1.32
C SER A 244 -12.23 -11.90 2.47
N SER A 245 -11.66 -12.00 3.68
CA SER A 245 -12.20 -11.33 4.87
C SER A 245 -11.92 -9.84 4.91
N TYR A 246 -10.83 -9.41 4.26
CA TYR A 246 -10.42 -8.00 4.31
C TYR A 246 -11.04 -7.17 3.19
N LEU A 247 -11.43 -5.96 3.54
CA LEU A 247 -11.76 -4.90 2.59
C LEU A 247 -10.49 -4.30 1.99
N LYS A 248 -9.46 -4.10 2.84
CA LYS A 248 -8.20 -3.49 2.47
C LYS A 248 -7.08 -4.05 3.35
N VAL A 249 -5.89 -4.13 2.80
CA VAL A 249 -4.65 -4.41 3.52
C VAL A 249 -3.71 -3.23 3.34
N VAL A 250 -3.13 -2.74 4.41
CA VAL A 250 -2.23 -1.57 4.40
C VAL A 250 -1.02 -1.82 5.29
N GLY A 251 0.04 -1.08 5.05
CA GLY A 251 1.29 -1.15 5.82
C GLY A 251 2.43 -1.76 5.03
N GLU A 252 3.56 -1.93 5.69
CA GLU A 252 4.77 -2.55 5.15
C GLU A 252 4.89 -4.00 5.64
N LEU A 253 5.84 -4.76 5.07
CA LEU A 253 6.15 -6.11 5.52
C LEU A 253 6.45 -6.10 7.04
N ASN A 254 5.84 -6.99 7.79
CA ASN A 254 5.88 -7.10 9.26
C ASN A 254 5.01 -6.11 10.05
N GLU A 255 4.44 -5.07 9.44
CA GLU A 255 3.55 -4.10 10.09
C GLU A 255 2.22 -3.95 9.32
N ALA A 256 1.91 -4.91 8.45
CA ALA A 256 0.68 -4.88 7.66
C ALA A 256 -0.55 -5.09 8.53
N VAL A 257 -1.63 -4.40 8.20
CA VAL A 257 -2.92 -4.46 8.88
C VAL A 257 -4.02 -4.75 7.88
N GLY A 258 -4.81 -5.79 8.15
CA GLY A 258 -6.03 -6.11 7.43
C GLY A 258 -7.24 -5.40 8.04
N PHE A 259 -7.98 -4.66 7.23
CA PHE A 259 -9.23 -4.04 7.60
C PHE A 259 -10.39 -4.91 7.10
N TYR A 260 -11.22 -5.42 8.02
CA TYR A 260 -12.27 -6.36 7.69
C TYR A 260 -13.42 -5.74 6.89
N LYS A 261 -14.05 -6.54 6.02
CA LYS A 261 -15.17 -6.11 5.16
C LYS A 261 -16.42 -5.69 5.93
N ASP A 262 -16.62 -6.24 7.12
CA ASP A 262 -17.73 -5.89 8.00
C ASP A 262 -17.55 -4.54 8.74
N LEU A 263 -16.39 -3.89 8.53
CA LEU A 263 -16.03 -2.59 9.12
C LEU A 263 -16.01 -2.60 10.66
N THR A 264 -15.88 -3.76 11.28
CA THR A 264 -15.98 -3.90 12.75
C THR A 264 -14.63 -3.97 13.42
N LYS A 265 -13.59 -4.42 12.71
CA LYS A 265 -12.27 -4.67 13.31
C LYS A 265 -11.12 -4.59 12.31
N ILE A 266 -9.93 -4.47 12.87
CA ILE A 266 -8.66 -4.57 12.17
C ILE A 266 -7.84 -5.72 12.76
N GLN A 267 -6.95 -6.28 11.96
CA GLN A 267 -6.05 -7.35 12.37
C GLN A 267 -4.64 -7.04 11.89
N PHE A 268 -3.65 -7.14 12.79
CA PHE A 268 -2.23 -7.13 12.41
C PHE A 268 -1.89 -8.48 11.78
N LEU A 269 -1.24 -8.46 10.61
CA LEU A 269 -0.93 -9.63 9.78
C LEU A 269 0.48 -10.16 10.03
#